data_d1080fbf17b23bddce7818408a8a7225
#
_entry.id   d1080fbf17b23bddce7818408a8a7225
#
_cell.length_a   1.000
_cell.length_b   1.000
_cell.length_c   1.000
_cell.angle_alpha   90.00
_cell.angle_beta   90.00
_cell.angle_gamma   90.00
#
_symmetry.space_group_name_H-M   'P 1'
#
loop_
_entity.id
_entity.type
_entity.pdbx_description
1 polymer ?
#
loop_
_entity_poly.entity_id
_entity_poly.type
_entity_poly.pdbx_seq_one_letter_code
_entity_poly.pdbx_strand_id
1 'polypeptide(L)'
;MSVVDTIKKSVLENFTGTVSVGAMLISLLLAFAIGLFIVYVYRKTYTGVVYSKAYSLCIIMLAMVTAMIIRTISSNISLSLGMVGALSIVRFRTAIKEPVDTSFMFWGISAGIMAGAGLYIPSIVASLLIGVLYFVSYLMGFRVSNRYLLVIKYNERAHQDVLARLKKLHKFKVRSKSIFGKEVELSIELDLKDNGKVDTNIVDQFSGVDGVINASLIAYQNDFGD
;
A
#
# COMPACT_ATOMS: atom_id res chain seq x y z
N MET A 1 23.92 48.14 -20.43
CA MET A 1 23.77 47.12 -19.38
C MET A 1 24.84 46.07 -19.61
N SER A 2 25.72 45.87 -18.61
CA SER A 2 26.76 44.84 -18.71
C SER A 2 26.13 43.47 -18.59
N VAL A 3 26.69 42.47 -19.28
CA VAL A 3 26.26 41.03 -19.13
C VAL A 3 26.30 40.62 -17.68
N VAL A 4 27.25 41.14 -16.90
CA VAL A 4 27.37 40.90 -15.45
C VAL A 4 26.18 41.45 -14.67
N ASP A 5 25.64 42.63 -15.05
CA ASP A 5 24.50 43.25 -14.39
C ASP A 5 23.21 42.46 -14.68
N THR A 6 23.08 41.90 -15.89
CA THR A 6 21.93 41.06 -16.29
C THR A 6 21.96 39.74 -15.54
N ILE A 7 23.13 39.11 -15.43
CA ILE A 7 23.31 37.86 -14.67
C ILE A 7 23.04 38.12 -13.19
N LYS A 8 23.57 39.21 -12.62
CA LYS A 8 23.39 39.59 -11.22
C LYS A 8 21.92 39.84 -10.87
N LYS A 9 21.19 40.54 -11.78
CA LYS A 9 19.77 40.81 -11.64
C LYS A 9 18.93 39.52 -11.72
N SER A 10 19.21 38.66 -12.68
CA SER A 10 18.53 37.37 -12.81
C SER A 10 18.78 36.45 -11.61
N VAL A 11 20.00 36.43 -11.09
CA VAL A 11 20.32 35.67 -9.87
C VAL A 11 19.57 36.26 -8.67
N LEU A 12 19.58 37.58 -8.47
CA LEU A 12 18.86 38.22 -7.36
C LEU A 12 17.35 37.99 -7.42
N GLU A 13 16.74 38.09 -8.60
CA GLU A 13 15.29 37.80 -8.78
C GLU A 13 14.95 36.38 -8.44
N ASN A 14 15.79 35.38 -8.76
CA ASN A 14 15.61 33.98 -8.36
C ASN A 14 15.83 33.72 -6.86
N PHE A 15 16.60 34.58 -6.17
CA PHE A 15 16.81 34.50 -4.73
C PHE A 15 15.67 35.11 -3.91
N THR A 16 14.89 36.05 -4.49
CA THR A 16 13.86 36.81 -3.79
C THR A 16 12.45 36.60 -4.34
N GLY A 17 12.25 35.53 -5.10
CA GLY A 17 10.96 35.20 -5.69
C GLY A 17 9.87 35.03 -4.61
N THR A 18 8.70 35.65 -4.83
CA THR A 18 7.54 35.54 -3.96
C THR A 18 6.59 34.46 -4.49
N VAL A 19 6.07 33.62 -3.59
CA VAL A 19 5.07 32.62 -3.95
C VAL A 19 3.74 33.31 -4.20
N SER A 20 3.21 33.20 -5.42
CA SER A 20 1.84 33.65 -5.69
C SER A 20 0.83 32.75 -4.95
N VAL A 21 -0.02 33.38 -4.12
CA VAL A 21 -1.07 32.66 -3.38
C VAL A 21 -2.02 31.91 -4.31
N GLY A 22 -2.38 32.50 -5.46
CA GLY A 22 -3.22 31.84 -6.45
C GLY A 22 -2.57 30.57 -7.03
N ALA A 23 -1.28 30.64 -7.37
CA ALA A 23 -0.55 29.47 -7.87
C ALA A 23 -0.38 28.38 -6.80
N MET A 24 -0.21 28.75 -5.53
CA MET A 24 -0.19 27.82 -4.40
C MET A 24 -1.54 27.09 -4.27
N LEU A 25 -2.64 27.83 -4.31
CA LEU A 25 -3.98 27.24 -4.21
C LEU A 25 -4.27 26.29 -5.36
N ILE A 26 -3.90 26.63 -6.59
CA ILE A 26 -4.08 25.75 -7.75
C ILE A 26 -3.28 24.46 -7.58
N SER A 27 -2.02 24.56 -7.15
CA SER A 27 -1.17 23.38 -6.91
C SER A 27 -1.74 22.47 -5.82
N LEU A 28 -2.25 23.05 -4.72
CA LEU A 28 -2.86 22.29 -3.62
C LEU A 28 -4.17 21.63 -4.03
N LEU A 29 -5.04 22.34 -4.76
CA LEU A 29 -6.31 21.79 -5.25
C LEU A 29 -6.07 20.64 -6.23
N LEU A 30 -5.09 20.78 -7.12
CA LEU A 30 -4.71 19.72 -8.04
C LEU A 30 -4.13 18.50 -7.30
N ALA A 31 -3.21 18.72 -6.36
CA ALA A 31 -2.65 17.64 -5.54
C ALA A 31 -3.73 16.92 -4.73
N PHE A 32 -4.71 17.67 -4.20
CA PHE A 32 -5.87 17.10 -3.52
C PHE A 32 -6.72 16.24 -4.46
N ALA A 33 -7.05 16.75 -5.65
CA ALA A 33 -7.85 16.01 -6.64
C ALA A 33 -7.17 14.73 -7.10
N ILE A 34 -5.85 14.80 -7.38
CA ILE A 34 -5.06 13.61 -7.73
C ILE A 34 -4.96 12.66 -6.54
N GLY A 35 -4.77 13.17 -5.32
CA GLY A 35 -4.76 12.37 -4.10
C GLY A 35 -6.07 11.58 -3.90
N LEU A 36 -7.22 12.21 -4.15
CA LEU A 36 -8.52 11.52 -4.14
C LEU A 36 -8.61 10.43 -5.21
N PHE A 37 -8.09 10.70 -6.41
CA PHE A 37 -8.04 9.70 -7.49
C PHE A 37 -7.15 8.51 -7.11
N ILE A 38 -5.98 8.75 -6.53
CA ILE A 38 -5.07 7.70 -6.03
C ILE A 38 -5.79 6.84 -4.98
N VAL A 39 -6.45 7.47 -4.01
CA VAL A 39 -7.22 6.76 -2.97
C VAL A 39 -8.38 5.96 -3.57
N TYR A 40 -9.04 6.47 -4.61
CA TYR A 40 -10.08 5.73 -5.31
C TYR A 40 -9.51 4.45 -5.96
N VAL A 41 -8.38 4.55 -6.67
CA VAL A 41 -7.69 3.39 -7.25
C VAL A 41 -7.25 2.42 -6.14
N TYR A 42 -6.60 2.92 -5.09
CA TYR A 42 -6.18 2.13 -3.94
C TYR A 42 -7.35 1.34 -3.35
N ARG A 43 -8.47 2.00 -3.08
CA ARG A 43 -9.67 1.34 -2.52
C ARG A 43 -10.23 0.24 -3.42
N LYS A 44 -10.14 0.41 -4.75
CA LYS A 44 -10.65 -0.57 -5.72
C LYS A 44 -9.71 -1.74 -5.96
N THR A 45 -8.41 -1.51 -5.85
CA THR A 45 -7.37 -2.51 -6.12
C THR A 45 -6.80 -3.15 -4.84
N TYR A 46 -7.22 -2.64 -3.66
CA TYR A 46 -6.77 -3.16 -2.37
C TYR A 46 -7.29 -4.59 -2.14
N THR A 47 -6.37 -5.50 -1.86
CA THR A 47 -6.64 -6.94 -1.60
C THR A 47 -6.19 -7.38 -0.20
N GLY A 48 -5.71 -6.46 0.65
CA GLY A 48 -5.28 -6.76 2.02
C GLY A 48 -6.43 -7.08 2.96
N VAL A 49 -6.09 -7.64 4.13
CA VAL A 49 -7.06 -8.10 5.15
C VAL A 49 -7.81 -6.94 5.80
N VAL A 50 -7.16 -5.80 6.01
CA VAL A 50 -7.75 -4.64 6.70
C VAL A 50 -7.47 -3.36 5.94
N TYR A 51 -8.49 -2.78 5.30
CA TYR A 51 -8.40 -1.46 4.69
C TYR A 51 -8.28 -0.36 5.76
N SER A 52 -7.21 0.42 5.70
CA SER A 52 -6.97 1.53 6.62
C SER A 52 -7.45 2.87 6.04
N LYS A 53 -8.50 3.45 6.64
CA LYS A 53 -8.96 4.81 6.31
C LYS A 53 -7.90 5.87 6.64
N ALA A 54 -7.13 5.66 7.71
CA ALA A 54 -6.04 6.54 8.12
C ALA A 54 -4.93 6.59 7.05
N TYR A 55 -4.61 5.45 6.45
CA TYR A 55 -3.63 5.36 5.38
C TYR A 55 -4.09 6.11 4.12
N SER A 56 -5.36 6.01 3.74
CA SER A 56 -5.94 6.75 2.61
C SER A 56 -5.85 8.27 2.82
N LEU A 57 -6.12 8.74 4.03
CA LEU A 57 -5.95 10.15 4.39
C LEU A 57 -4.47 10.56 4.30
N CYS A 58 -3.56 9.69 4.75
CA CYS A 58 -2.13 9.93 4.69
C CYS A 58 -1.64 10.16 3.25
N ILE A 59 -2.11 9.37 2.27
CA ILE A 59 -1.77 9.56 0.84
C ILE A 59 -2.16 10.96 0.35
N ILE A 60 -3.41 11.40 0.65
CA ILE A 60 -3.89 12.72 0.24
C ILE A 60 -3.05 13.83 0.87
N MET A 61 -2.84 13.75 2.18
CA MET A 61 -2.06 14.75 2.92
C MET A 61 -0.61 14.79 2.44
N LEU A 62 -0.02 13.65 2.13
CA LEU A 62 1.34 13.54 1.62
C LEU A 62 1.49 14.22 0.25
N ALA A 63 0.54 14.01 -0.66
CA ALA A 63 0.52 14.69 -1.95
C ALA A 63 0.41 16.23 -1.80
N MET A 64 -0.49 16.69 -0.93
CA MET A 64 -0.68 18.13 -0.68
C MET A 64 0.54 18.77 -0.02
N VAL A 65 1.09 18.14 1.03
CA VAL A 65 2.28 18.65 1.73
C VAL A 65 3.47 18.71 0.79
N THR A 66 3.66 17.68 -0.03
CA THR A 66 4.74 17.66 -1.04
C THR A 66 4.55 18.77 -2.07
N ALA A 67 3.33 19.00 -2.55
CA ALA A 67 3.04 20.09 -3.50
C ALA A 67 3.32 21.46 -2.87
N MET A 68 2.97 21.67 -1.62
CA MET A 68 3.27 22.89 -0.87
C MET A 68 4.78 23.12 -0.75
N ILE A 69 5.52 22.07 -0.36
CA ILE A 69 6.98 22.12 -0.20
C ILE A 69 7.65 22.50 -1.54
N ILE A 70 7.32 21.77 -2.61
CA ILE A 70 7.92 21.98 -3.92
C ILE A 70 7.55 23.35 -4.49
N ARG A 71 6.32 23.82 -4.29
CA ARG A 71 5.91 25.16 -4.72
C ARG A 71 6.71 26.26 -4.04
N THR A 72 6.97 26.09 -2.75
CA THR A 72 7.79 27.02 -1.97
C THR A 72 9.26 26.99 -2.39
N ILE A 73 9.82 25.80 -2.59
CA ILE A 73 11.20 25.59 -3.05
C ILE A 73 11.41 26.20 -4.44
N SER A 74 10.48 26.01 -5.35
CA SER A 74 10.58 26.51 -6.74
C SER A 74 10.55 28.03 -6.84
N SER A 75 10.11 28.73 -5.79
CA SER A 75 10.04 30.21 -5.79
C SER A 75 11.28 30.89 -5.23
N ASN A 76 12.09 30.19 -4.44
CA ASN A 76 13.24 30.81 -3.75
C ASN A 76 14.36 29.80 -3.47
N ILE A 77 15.52 30.02 -4.08
CA ILE A 77 16.69 29.13 -3.99
C ILE A 77 17.24 29.06 -2.55
N SER A 78 17.23 30.16 -1.82
CA SER A 78 17.71 30.18 -0.44
C SER A 78 16.82 29.33 0.47
N LEU A 79 15.50 29.38 0.26
CA LEU A 79 14.54 28.56 0.99
C LEU A 79 14.69 27.07 0.63
N SER A 80 15.00 26.76 -0.65
CA SER A 80 15.21 25.38 -1.08
C SER A 80 16.39 24.71 -0.37
N LEU A 81 17.52 25.43 -0.24
CA LEU A 81 18.70 24.92 0.48
C LEU A 81 18.39 24.66 1.97
N GLY A 82 17.69 25.59 2.63
CA GLY A 82 17.28 25.42 4.02
C GLY A 82 16.32 24.24 4.22
N MET A 83 15.36 24.06 3.30
CA MET A 83 14.35 23.01 3.42
C MET A 83 14.92 21.61 3.12
N VAL A 84 15.86 21.47 2.17
CA VAL A 84 16.59 20.22 1.92
C VAL A 84 17.37 19.82 3.18
N GLY A 85 18.03 20.79 3.83
CA GLY A 85 18.70 20.54 5.12
C GLY A 85 17.73 20.10 6.22
N ALA A 86 16.59 20.76 6.36
CA ALA A 86 15.59 20.42 7.36
C ALA A 86 14.95 19.04 7.11
N LEU A 87 14.62 18.69 5.85
CA LEU A 87 14.03 17.41 5.49
C LEU A 87 15.02 16.24 5.66
N SER A 88 16.31 16.46 5.53
CA SER A 88 17.33 15.42 5.71
C SER A 88 17.44 14.92 7.17
N ILE A 89 16.94 15.70 8.14
CA ILE A 89 16.91 15.32 9.57
C ILE A 89 15.70 14.44 9.88
N VAL A 90 14.66 14.47 9.04
CA VAL A 90 13.43 13.69 9.27
C VAL A 90 13.68 12.21 8.98
N ARG A 91 13.75 11.42 10.03
CA ARG A 91 13.88 9.96 9.94
C ARG A 91 12.54 9.29 10.21
N PHE A 92 11.98 8.65 9.21
CA PHE A 92 10.81 7.78 9.40
C PHE A 92 11.23 6.49 10.12
N ARG A 93 10.58 6.20 11.25
CA ARG A 93 10.83 4.97 12.04
C ARG A 93 9.71 3.93 11.91
N THR A 94 8.64 4.26 11.18
CA THR A 94 7.51 3.34 10.98
C THR A 94 7.82 2.40 9.83
N ALA A 95 7.80 1.10 10.10
CA ALA A 95 7.88 0.10 9.05
C ALA A 95 6.59 0.13 8.22
N ILE A 96 6.72 0.30 6.91
CA ILE A 96 5.60 0.12 5.97
C ILE A 96 5.45 -1.38 5.79
N LYS A 97 4.30 -1.92 6.17
CA LYS A 97 4.08 -3.37 6.23
C LYS A 97 3.93 -4.01 4.86
N GLU A 98 3.40 -3.28 3.87
CA GLU A 98 3.12 -3.83 2.54
C GLU A 98 3.89 -3.08 1.44
N PRO A 99 4.56 -3.81 0.51
CA PRO A 99 5.26 -3.18 -0.63
C PRO A 99 4.32 -2.37 -1.53
N VAL A 100 3.06 -2.80 -1.66
CA VAL A 100 2.04 -2.11 -2.45
C VAL A 100 1.72 -0.74 -1.85
N ASP A 101 1.59 -0.64 -0.53
CA ASP A 101 1.35 0.62 0.17
C ASP A 101 2.47 1.62 -0.10
N THR A 102 3.72 1.15 -0.07
CA THR A 102 4.88 1.97 -0.41
C THR A 102 4.75 2.59 -1.80
N SER A 103 4.32 1.82 -2.80
CA SER A 103 4.19 2.33 -4.17
C SER A 103 3.07 3.37 -4.32
N PHE A 104 1.95 3.23 -3.58
CA PHE A 104 0.91 4.26 -3.53
C PHE A 104 1.38 5.55 -2.83
N MET A 105 2.20 5.45 -1.77
CA MET A 105 2.82 6.62 -1.14
C MET A 105 3.76 7.34 -2.10
N PHE A 106 4.65 6.62 -2.80
CA PHE A 106 5.53 7.21 -3.80
C PHE A 106 4.77 7.85 -4.96
N TRP A 107 3.65 7.26 -5.39
CA TRP A 107 2.78 7.88 -6.39
C TRP A 107 2.20 9.21 -5.89
N GLY A 108 1.70 9.25 -4.64
CA GLY A 108 1.21 10.49 -4.03
C GLY A 108 2.29 11.57 -3.93
N ILE A 109 3.50 11.21 -3.49
CA ILE A 109 4.66 12.12 -3.44
C ILE A 109 4.98 12.65 -4.84
N SER A 110 5.11 11.78 -5.84
CA SER A 110 5.47 12.17 -7.22
C SER A 110 4.41 13.09 -7.83
N ALA A 111 3.13 12.82 -7.62
CA ALA A 111 2.03 13.68 -8.07
C ALA A 111 2.11 15.05 -7.38
N GLY A 112 2.42 15.09 -6.09
CA GLY A 112 2.63 16.32 -5.33
C GLY A 112 3.82 17.13 -5.86
N ILE A 113 4.95 16.48 -6.16
CA ILE A 113 6.13 17.12 -6.75
C ILE A 113 5.76 17.81 -8.07
N MET A 114 5.10 17.11 -8.98
CA MET A 114 4.73 17.66 -10.28
C MET A 114 3.71 18.80 -10.15
N ALA A 115 2.71 18.66 -9.31
CA ALA A 115 1.71 19.70 -9.05
C ALA A 115 2.35 20.95 -8.43
N GLY A 116 3.27 20.77 -7.46
CA GLY A 116 4.03 21.85 -6.84
C GLY A 116 4.98 22.55 -7.79
N ALA A 117 5.61 21.84 -8.71
CA ALA A 117 6.47 22.40 -9.74
C ALA A 117 5.69 23.18 -10.83
N GLY A 118 4.35 23.14 -10.80
CA GLY A 118 3.50 23.78 -11.83
C GLY A 118 3.29 22.95 -13.08
N LEU A 119 3.72 21.67 -13.07
CA LEU A 119 3.55 20.73 -14.17
C LEU A 119 2.16 20.06 -14.10
N TYR A 120 1.11 20.88 -14.26
CA TYR A 120 -0.28 20.44 -14.02
C TYR A 120 -0.73 19.34 -15.00
N ILE A 121 -0.55 19.57 -16.30
CA ILE A 121 -0.96 18.61 -17.35
C ILE A 121 -0.17 17.29 -17.24
N PRO A 122 1.18 17.31 -17.16
CA PRO A 122 1.95 16.08 -16.96
C PRO A 122 1.55 15.31 -15.70
N SER A 123 1.23 16.00 -14.59
CA SER A 123 0.80 15.36 -13.34
C SER A 123 -0.51 14.59 -13.51
N ILE A 124 -1.49 15.18 -14.21
CA ILE A 124 -2.77 14.52 -14.50
C ILE A 124 -2.55 13.32 -15.41
N VAL A 125 -1.85 13.49 -16.53
CA VAL A 125 -1.63 12.43 -17.52
C VAL A 125 -0.87 11.26 -16.89
N ALA A 126 0.22 11.52 -16.17
CA ALA A 126 1.00 10.48 -15.51
C ALA A 126 0.17 9.74 -14.46
N SER A 127 -0.61 10.46 -13.65
CA SER A 127 -1.47 9.83 -12.63
C SER A 127 -2.56 8.98 -13.25
N LEU A 128 -3.19 9.41 -14.34
CA LEU A 128 -4.17 8.60 -15.06
C LEU A 128 -3.54 7.34 -15.64
N LEU A 129 -2.37 7.45 -16.25
CA LEU A 129 -1.66 6.29 -16.82
C LEU A 129 -1.28 5.28 -15.75
N ILE A 130 -0.73 5.71 -14.63
CA ILE A 130 -0.41 4.84 -13.50
C ILE A 130 -1.68 4.17 -12.97
N GLY A 131 -2.78 4.93 -12.81
CA GLY A 131 -4.05 4.40 -12.35
C GLY A 131 -4.61 3.31 -13.27
N VAL A 132 -4.53 3.51 -14.59
CA VAL A 132 -4.92 2.51 -15.58
C VAL A 132 -4.04 1.26 -15.47
N LEU A 133 -2.72 1.42 -15.35
CA LEU A 133 -1.80 0.28 -15.19
C LEU A 133 -2.10 -0.52 -13.92
N TYR A 134 -2.37 0.14 -12.80
CA TYR A 134 -2.79 -0.54 -11.57
C TYR A 134 -4.10 -1.32 -11.76
N PHE A 135 -5.07 -0.70 -12.43
CA PHE A 135 -6.35 -1.34 -12.68
C PHE A 135 -6.23 -2.55 -13.62
N VAL A 136 -5.43 -2.44 -14.68
CA VAL A 136 -5.13 -3.55 -15.59
C VAL A 136 -4.41 -4.67 -14.86
N SER A 137 -3.40 -4.36 -14.04
CA SER A 137 -2.68 -5.35 -13.23
C SER A 137 -3.62 -6.09 -12.27
N TYR A 138 -4.58 -5.36 -11.68
CA TYR A 138 -5.62 -5.95 -10.84
C TYR A 138 -6.52 -6.93 -11.63
N LEU A 139 -6.93 -6.58 -12.86
CA LEU A 139 -7.75 -7.44 -13.73
C LEU A 139 -6.97 -8.67 -14.21
N MET A 140 -5.66 -8.53 -14.47
CA MET A 140 -4.79 -9.64 -14.88
C MET A 140 -4.48 -10.63 -13.76
N GLY A 141 -5.01 -10.40 -12.55
CA GLY A 141 -4.88 -11.35 -11.45
C GLY A 141 -3.56 -11.27 -10.68
N PHE A 142 -2.78 -10.20 -10.82
CA PHE A 142 -1.67 -9.86 -9.93
C PHE A 142 -2.20 -9.45 -8.54
N ARG A 143 -3.10 -10.29 -7.99
CA ARG A 143 -3.62 -10.08 -6.62
C ARG A 143 -2.61 -10.68 -5.66
N VAL A 144 -2.27 -9.92 -4.63
CA VAL A 144 -1.65 -10.51 -3.44
C VAL A 144 -2.67 -11.53 -2.92
N SER A 145 -2.35 -12.82 -3.03
CA SER A 145 -3.24 -13.89 -2.59
C SER A 145 -3.35 -13.81 -1.08
N ASN A 146 -4.56 -13.58 -0.57
CA ASN A 146 -4.80 -13.69 0.86
C ASN A 146 -4.67 -15.17 1.24
N ARG A 147 -3.54 -15.51 1.86
CA ARG A 147 -3.27 -16.85 2.35
C ARG A 147 -3.91 -16.98 3.72
N TYR A 148 -4.64 -18.06 3.90
CA TYR A 148 -5.24 -18.41 5.17
C TYR A 148 -4.51 -19.60 5.77
N LEU A 149 -4.29 -19.55 7.08
CA LEU A 149 -3.74 -20.65 7.83
C LEU A 149 -4.91 -21.38 8.54
N LEU A 150 -5.19 -22.60 8.12
CA LEU A 150 -6.12 -23.46 8.80
C LEU A 150 -5.35 -24.30 9.83
N VAL A 151 -5.61 -24.09 11.10
CA VAL A 151 -5.02 -24.83 12.20
C VAL A 151 -6.07 -25.81 12.74
N ILE A 152 -5.76 -27.10 12.66
CA ILE A 152 -6.64 -28.17 13.13
C ILE A 152 -5.93 -28.95 14.22
N LYS A 153 -6.54 -29.02 15.39
CA LYS A 153 -6.09 -29.82 16.51
C LYS A 153 -7.04 -31.03 16.68
N TYR A 154 -6.51 -32.25 16.62
CA TYR A 154 -7.30 -33.49 16.63
C TYR A 154 -6.56 -34.62 17.30
N ASN A 155 -7.32 -35.65 17.75
CA ASN A 155 -6.75 -36.87 18.27
C ASN A 155 -6.22 -37.77 17.16
N GLU A 156 -5.13 -38.48 17.39
CA GLU A 156 -4.46 -39.34 16.41
C GLU A 156 -5.45 -40.30 15.69
N ARG A 157 -6.51 -40.72 16.34
CA ARG A 157 -7.56 -41.59 15.77
C ARG A 157 -8.30 -40.92 14.59
N ALA A 158 -8.48 -39.61 14.64
CA ALA A 158 -9.16 -38.84 13.58
C ALA A 158 -8.24 -38.48 12.38
N HIS A 159 -6.97 -38.90 12.40
CA HIS A 159 -5.99 -38.52 11.40
C HIS A 159 -6.41 -38.87 9.97
N GLN A 160 -6.97 -40.07 9.75
CA GLN A 160 -7.38 -40.49 8.41
C GLN A 160 -8.56 -39.70 7.88
N ASP A 161 -9.55 -39.39 8.74
CA ASP A 161 -10.75 -38.65 8.38
C ASP A 161 -10.40 -37.18 8.06
N VAL A 162 -9.53 -36.60 8.87
CA VAL A 162 -8.99 -35.21 8.60
C VAL A 162 -8.25 -35.18 7.28
N LEU A 163 -7.36 -36.14 6.99
CA LEU A 163 -6.64 -36.20 5.72
C LEU A 163 -7.58 -36.47 4.53
N ALA A 164 -8.59 -37.28 4.67
CA ALA A 164 -9.58 -37.54 3.62
C ALA A 164 -10.35 -36.24 3.24
N ARG A 165 -10.70 -35.43 4.24
CA ARG A 165 -11.34 -34.14 4.00
C ARG A 165 -10.38 -33.12 3.39
N LEU A 166 -9.11 -33.10 3.83
CA LEU A 166 -8.09 -32.22 3.25
C LEU A 166 -7.84 -32.51 1.76
N LYS A 167 -7.81 -33.77 1.36
CA LYS A 167 -7.64 -34.16 -0.04
C LYS A 167 -8.77 -33.65 -0.96
N LYS A 168 -9.93 -33.30 -0.41
CA LYS A 168 -11.02 -32.69 -1.16
C LYS A 168 -10.82 -31.17 -1.39
N LEU A 169 -9.89 -30.53 -0.68
CA LEU A 169 -9.55 -29.13 -0.88
C LEU A 169 -8.58 -29.00 -2.07
N HIS A 170 -8.91 -28.13 -3.04
CA HIS A 170 -8.24 -28.05 -4.34
C HIS A 170 -6.79 -27.58 -4.29
N LYS A 171 -6.39 -26.77 -3.30
CA LYS A 171 -5.01 -26.28 -3.15
C LYS A 171 -4.69 -26.04 -1.69
N PHE A 172 -3.87 -26.89 -1.12
CA PHE A 172 -3.37 -26.70 0.23
C PHE A 172 -1.88 -27.03 0.32
N LYS A 173 -1.18 -26.37 1.22
CA LYS A 173 0.24 -26.64 1.53
C LYS A 173 0.36 -26.86 3.04
N VAL A 174 0.85 -28.00 3.46
CA VAL A 174 1.12 -28.26 4.88
C VAL A 174 2.33 -27.43 5.29
N ARG A 175 2.17 -26.58 6.31
CA ARG A 175 3.23 -25.73 6.86
C ARG A 175 3.90 -26.36 8.06
N SER A 176 3.11 -26.91 8.98
CA SER A 176 3.66 -27.65 10.11
C SER A 176 2.71 -28.77 10.57
N LYS A 177 3.29 -29.79 11.14
CA LYS A 177 2.60 -30.85 11.85
C LYS A 177 3.35 -31.06 13.17
N SER A 178 2.65 -30.86 14.28
CA SER A 178 3.19 -31.07 15.63
C SER A 178 2.39 -32.15 16.33
N ILE A 179 3.06 -33.01 17.11
CA ILE A 179 2.42 -34.10 17.85
C ILE A 179 2.73 -33.90 19.31
N PHE A 180 1.70 -33.77 20.13
CA PHE A 180 1.79 -33.61 21.58
C PHE A 180 1.06 -34.77 22.25
N GLY A 181 1.80 -35.82 22.60
CA GLY A 181 1.21 -37.06 23.15
C GLY A 181 0.28 -37.75 22.15
N LYS A 182 -1.05 -37.72 22.40
CA LYS A 182 -2.07 -38.27 21.50
C LYS A 182 -2.79 -37.23 20.66
N GLU A 183 -2.41 -35.98 20.78
CA GLU A 183 -2.97 -34.85 20.04
C GLU A 183 -2.05 -34.46 18.90
N VAL A 184 -2.63 -34.20 17.75
CA VAL A 184 -1.94 -33.71 16.53
C VAL A 184 -2.43 -32.32 16.20
N GLU A 185 -1.51 -31.39 16.02
CA GLU A 185 -1.80 -30.07 15.50
C GLU A 185 -1.25 -29.96 14.08
N LEU A 186 -2.11 -29.63 13.14
CA LEU A 186 -1.79 -29.53 11.74
C LEU A 186 -2.09 -28.10 11.25
N SER A 187 -1.07 -27.40 10.79
CA SER A 187 -1.18 -26.06 10.21
C SER A 187 -1.07 -26.14 8.69
N ILE A 188 -2.09 -25.67 8.01
CA ILE A 188 -2.25 -25.79 6.57
C ILE A 188 -2.48 -24.43 5.97
N GLU A 189 -1.70 -24.10 4.97
CA GLU A 189 -1.91 -22.90 4.16
C GLU A 189 -2.92 -23.21 3.05
N LEU A 190 -3.95 -22.38 2.98
CA LEU A 190 -5.00 -22.43 1.97
C LEU A 190 -4.90 -21.18 1.07
N ASP A 191 -4.90 -21.40 -0.22
CA ASP A 191 -5.07 -20.35 -1.23
C ASP A 191 -6.54 -20.28 -1.62
N LEU A 192 -7.30 -19.49 -0.88
CA LEU A 192 -8.72 -19.30 -1.15
C LEU A 192 -8.86 -18.22 -2.23
N LYS A 193 -8.85 -18.64 -3.50
CA LYS A 193 -9.12 -17.81 -4.66
C LYS A 193 -10.62 -17.52 -4.81
N ASP A 194 -11.27 -16.91 -3.86
CA ASP A 194 -12.66 -16.50 -4.14
C ASP A 194 -12.94 -15.07 -3.66
N ASN A 195 -13.67 -14.35 -4.46
CA ASN A 195 -14.29 -13.00 -4.42
C ASN A 195 -14.35 -12.24 -3.08
N GLY A 196 -13.32 -12.36 -2.21
CA GLY A 196 -13.23 -11.61 -0.96
C GLY A 196 -14.18 -12.10 0.16
N LYS A 197 -14.91 -13.20 -0.04
CA LYS A 197 -15.67 -13.88 1.01
C LYS A 197 -14.88 -15.09 1.47
N VAL A 198 -14.44 -15.05 2.72
CA VAL A 198 -13.88 -16.22 3.39
C VAL A 198 -14.99 -17.24 3.51
N ASP A 199 -14.84 -18.40 2.89
CA ASP A 199 -15.78 -19.50 3.12
C ASP A 199 -15.52 -20.10 4.52
N THR A 200 -16.18 -19.53 5.52
CA THR A 200 -16.11 -19.99 6.92
C THR A 200 -16.64 -21.42 7.09
N ASN A 201 -17.40 -21.92 6.11
CA ASN A 201 -17.89 -23.31 6.10
C ASN A 201 -16.75 -24.34 6.12
N ILE A 202 -15.53 -23.93 5.73
CA ILE A 202 -14.34 -24.79 5.83
C ILE A 202 -14.08 -25.18 7.28
N VAL A 203 -14.18 -24.25 8.23
CA VAL A 203 -13.98 -24.52 9.65
C VAL A 203 -15.03 -25.51 10.14
N ASP A 204 -16.30 -25.30 9.76
CA ASP A 204 -17.42 -26.16 10.16
C ASP A 204 -17.27 -27.60 9.62
N GLN A 205 -16.74 -27.75 8.41
CA GLN A 205 -16.44 -29.06 7.82
C GLN A 205 -15.45 -29.87 8.65
N PHE A 206 -14.45 -29.23 9.27
CA PHE A 206 -13.47 -29.91 10.09
C PHE A 206 -13.93 -30.07 11.54
N SER A 207 -14.61 -29.08 12.09
CA SER A 207 -15.18 -29.15 13.46
C SER A 207 -16.20 -30.30 13.64
N GLY A 208 -16.87 -30.67 12.56
CA GLY A 208 -17.83 -31.79 12.56
C GLY A 208 -17.21 -33.20 12.44
N VAL A 209 -15.86 -33.34 12.47
CA VAL A 209 -15.19 -34.65 12.47
C VAL A 209 -15.01 -35.13 13.89
N ASP A 210 -15.45 -36.38 14.15
CA ASP A 210 -15.26 -36.97 15.45
C ASP A 210 -13.78 -37.11 15.82
N GLY A 211 -13.40 -36.60 16.99
CA GLY A 211 -12.01 -36.56 17.45
C GLY A 211 -11.25 -35.28 17.08
N VAL A 212 -11.86 -34.31 16.38
CA VAL A 212 -11.32 -32.97 16.25
C VAL A 212 -11.64 -32.16 17.49
N ILE A 213 -10.61 -31.55 18.08
CA ILE A 213 -10.70 -30.77 19.31
C ILE A 213 -10.97 -29.30 18.99
N ASN A 214 -10.24 -28.76 17.98
CA ASN A 214 -10.39 -27.39 17.55
C ASN A 214 -10.02 -27.26 16.08
N ALA A 215 -10.74 -26.40 15.35
CA ALA A 215 -10.40 -25.96 14.01
C ALA A 215 -10.52 -24.42 13.95
N SER A 216 -9.48 -23.73 13.53
CA SER A 216 -9.46 -22.28 13.40
C SER A 216 -8.86 -21.85 12.07
N LEU A 217 -9.46 -20.83 11.45
CA LEU A 217 -8.99 -20.22 10.23
C LEU A 217 -8.45 -18.84 10.55
N ILE A 218 -7.16 -18.63 10.32
CA ILE A 218 -6.46 -17.41 10.63
C ILE A 218 -6.02 -16.77 9.31
N ALA A 219 -6.35 -15.50 9.09
CA ALA A 219 -5.81 -14.76 7.97
C ALA A 219 -4.31 -14.58 8.21
N TYR A 220 -3.50 -15.09 7.31
CA TYR A 220 -2.06 -15.07 7.42
C TYR A 220 -1.44 -14.20 6.33
N GLN A 221 -0.76 -13.17 6.75
CA GLN A 221 0.04 -12.33 5.89
C GLN A 221 1.51 -12.73 6.07
N ASN A 222 2.12 -13.22 5.01
CA ASN A 222 3.53 -13.63 5.06
C ASN A 222 4.39 -12.37 5.09
N ASP A 223 4.89 -11.99 6.27
CA ASP A 223 5.85 -10.89 6.45
C ASP A 223 7.29 -11.30 6.04
N PHE A 224 7.49 -12.56 5.67
CA PHE A 224 8.78 -13.08 5.22
C PHE A 224 8.66 -13.39 3.73
N GLY A 225 9.28 -12.53 2.90
CA GLY A 225 9.51 -12.83 1.49
C GLY A 225 10.29 -14.15 1.35
N ASP A 226 9.87 -14.95 0.39
CA ASP A 226 10.65 -16.09 -0.11
C ASP A 226 11.95 -15.57 -0.74
#